data_9f2665624f8f72f3e2397feb9a066d2b
#
_entry.id   9f2665624f8f72f3e2397feb9a066d2b
#
_cell.length_a   1.000
_cell.length_b   1.000
_cell.length_c   1.000
_cell.angle_alpha   90.00
_cell.angle_beta   90.00
_cell.angle_gamma   90.00
#
_symmetry.space_group_name_H-M   'P 1'
#
loop_
_entity.id
_entity.type
_entity.pdbx_description
1 polymer ?
#
loop_
_entity_poly.entity_id
_entity_poly.type
_entity_poly.pdbx_seq_one_letter_code
_entity_poly.pdbx_strand_id
1 'polypeptide(L)'
;MLALLASPSSILKTATKPDTDIVEALKDIANKNNPVAIVSNNPKPNWFDEAFNLSKVVFVRAKGRQSGQFIKDVAKKHNMPTSNFLCLTATDEDYMMGKNGQAILIAAGWSNNAKAKSLGIQVANASELKEVFELTNNWPGSWWFTGNSPSYGVRALADLSSYGAGADQVSFSQKVTNTVKQGGGRLNALLTITSRSLLLEWGGEKKGVFFGVYPSSDPTKFNDEVLTDFTHRLRTTVSRVRYADRSEPLFIRHTASPKRSKGQGGDRTDPTSQVTTLHLNPSYAQSIRGKDVIIIDDCTTYGLSFGVAAAFLAAAGASSMTGIALGKFGSRLEHYHITLNSDPFAPVKASDFTLVEHTSLPGKTAVGAQNALHELVP
;
A
#
# COMPACT_ATOMS: atom_id res chain seq x y z
N MET A 1 -1.15 16.35 -12.69
CA MET A 1 0.19 16.25 -13.28
C MET A 1 1.09 15.52 -12.30
N LEU A 2 1.83 14.51 -12.75
CA LEU A 2 2.85 13.81 -11.98
C LEU A 2 4.24 14.14 -12.51
N ALA A 3 5.24 14.13 -11.63
CA ALA A 3 6.65 14.29 -11.98
C ALA A 3 7.43 13.00 -11.67
N LEU A 4 8.30 12.56 -12.57
CA LEU A 4 9.18 11.43 -12.35
C LEU A 4 10.61 11.91 -12.11
N LEU A 5 11.20 11.49 -11.03
CA LEU A 5 12.58 11.73 -10.67
C LEU A 5 13.35 10.41 -10.77
N ALA A 6 14.46 10.44 -11.48
CA ALA A 6 15.40 9.35 -11.60
C ALA A 6 16.80 9.84 -11.25
N SER A 7 17.74 8.93 -11.08
CA SER A 7 19.17 9.27 -10.93
C SER A 7 20.00 8.65 -12.06
N PRO A 8 21.22 9.10 -12.29
CA PRO A 8 22.12 8.42 -13.21
C PRO A 8 22.24 6.91 -12.90
N SER A 9 22.31 6.54 -11.62
CA SER A 9 22.43 5.14 -11.17
C SER A 9 21.21 4.28 -11.51
N SER A 10 20.02 4.88 -11.63
CA SER A 10 18.80 4.14 -11.98
C SER A 10 18.63 3.93 -13.50
N ILE A 11 19.49 4.57 -14.31
CA ILE A 11 19.45 4.52 -15.78
C ILE A 11 20.61 3.70 -16.35
N LEU A 12 21.76 3.64 -15.64
CA LEU A 12 22.95 3.01 -16.14
C LEU A 12 22.83 1.48 -16.16
N LYS A 13 23.11 0.87 -17.30
CA LYS A 13 23.28 -0.57 -17.48
C LYS A 13 24.69 -1.04 -17.07
N THR A 14 25.69 -0.20 -17.34
CA THR A 14 27.07 -0.37 -16.90
C THR A 14 27.57 0.94 -16.31
N ALA A 15 28.80 1.00 -15.80
CA ALA A 15 29.36 2.21 -15.16
C ALA A 15 29.26 3.49 -16.01
N THR A 16 29.23 3.36 -17.36
CA THR A 16 29.26 4.52 -18.27
C THR A 16 28.15 4.50 -19.32
N LYS A 17 27.45 3.37 -19.52
CA LYS A 17 26.50 3.22 -20.63
C LYS A 17 25.05 3.19 -20.08
N PRO A 18 24.20 4.13 -20.50
CA PRO A 18 22.77 4.12 -20.18
C PRO A 18 22.06 2.88 -20.75
N ASP A 19 21.04 2.42 -20.07
CA ASP A 19 20.09 1.44 -20.60
C ASP A 19 19.15 2.14 -21.57
N THR A 20 19.16 1.69 -22.81
CA THR A 20 18.40 2.31 -23.90
C THR A 20 16.90 2.25 -23.64
N ASP A 21 16.40 1.12 -23.10
CA ASP A 21 14.96 0.93 -22.87
C ASP A 21 14.45 1.85 -21.76
N ILE A 22 15.26 2.03 -20.70
CA ILE A 22 14.95 2.97 -19.63
C ILE A 22 14.99 4.42 -20.14
N VAL A 23 15.97 4.78 -20.94
CA VAL A 23 16.08 6.11 -21.55
C VAL A 23 14.83 6.41 -22.39
N GLU A 24 14.42 5.48 -23.27
CA GLU A 24 13.24 5.67 -24.12
C GLU A 24 11.95 5.73 -23.27
N ALA A 25 11.81 4.93 -22.21
CA ALA A 25 10.67 5.05 -21.29
C ALA A 25 10.57 6.44 -20.63
N LEU A 26 11.71 7.00 -20.21
CA LEU A 26 11.74 8.35 -19.63
C LEU A 26 11.40 9.43 -20.64
N LYS A 27 11.88 9.30 -21.90
CA LYS A 27 11.50 10.20 -23.01
C LYS A 27 10.01 10.13 -23.30
N ASP A 28 9.43 8.93 -23.39
CA ASP A 28 8.01 8.72 -23.65
C ASP A 28 7.14 9.41 -22.57
N ILE A 29 7.50 9.23 -21.29
CA ILE A 29 6.83 9.89 -20.19
C ILE A 29 6.92 11.42 -20.31
N ALA A 30 8.10 11.93 -20.61
CA ALA A 30 8.33 13.37 -20.77
C ALA A 30 7.60 13.96 -21.97
N ASN A 31 7.52 13.24 -23.09
CA ASN A 31 6.84 13.66 -24.30
C ASN A 31 5.31 13.74 -24.14
N LYS A 32 4.74 12.98 -23.20
CA LYS A 32 3.33 13.09 -22.78
C LYS A 32 3.09 14.28 -21.82
N ASN A 33 3.98 15.28 -21.81
CA ASN A 33 3.93 16.49 -20.97
C ASN A 33 3.99 16.23 -19.45
N ASN A 34 4.62 15.14 -19.04
CA ASN A 34 4.93 14.91 -17.63
C ASN A 34 6.38 15.37 -17.35
N PRO A 35 6.62 16.14 -16.29
CA PRO A 35 7.99 16.52 -15.91
C PRO A 35 8.83 15.30 -15.56
N VAL A 36 9.97 15.15 -16.22
CA VAL A 36 10.97 14.12 -15.92
C VAL A 36 12.31 14.77 -15.65
N ALA A 37 12.92 14.48 -14.51
CA ALA A 37 14.23 15.01 -14.13
C ALA A 37 15.20 13.91 -13.69
N ILE A 38 16.43 14.01 -14.20
CA ILE A 38 17.55 13.20 -13.71
C ILE A 38 18.28 14.01 -12.66
N VAL A 39 18.17 13.58 -11.40
CA VAL A 39 18.65 14.32 -10.22
C VAL A 39 19.93 13.67 -9.70
N SER A 40 20.98 14.46 -9.49
CA SER A 40 22.27 13.97 -9.04
C SER A 40 22.96 14.92 -8.05
N ASN A 41 23.73 14.39 -7.12
CA ASN A 41 24.68 15.15 -6.31
C ASN A 41 25.87 15.66 -7.16
N ASN A 42 26.20 14.92 -8.24
CA ASN A 42 27.34 15.16 -9.10
C ASN A 42 26.97 16.02 -10.31
N PRO A 43 27.94 16.57 -11.04
CA PRO A 43 27.73 17.24 -12.31
C PRO A 43 27.03 16.35 -13.35
N LYS A 44 26.48 16.98 -14.37
CA LYS A 44 25.85 16.32 -15.52
C LYS A 44 26.86 15.37 -16.18
N PRO A 45 26.48 14.07 -16.33
CA PRO A 45 27.37 13.11 -16.97
C PRO A 45 27.44 13.33 -18.49
N ASN A 46 28.56 13.02 -19.10
CA ASN A 46 28.82 13.28 -20.52
C ASN A 46 27.82 12.58 -21.48
N TRP A 47 27.32 11.42 -21.11
CA TRP A 47 26.34 10.66 -21.88
C TRP A 47 24.92 11.29 -21.88
N PHE A 48 24.63 12.25 -20.98
CA PHE A 48 23.27 12.76 -20.78
C PHE A 48 22.72 13.45 -22.05
N ASP A 49 23.48 14.37 -22.64
CA ASP A 49 23.01 15.16 -23.78
C ASP A 49 22.79 14.30 -25.04
N GLU A 50 23.58 13.24 -25.24
CA GLU A 50 23.38 12.27 -26.30
C GLU A 50 22.13 11.40 -26.02
N ALA A 51 22.04 10.81 -24.83
CA ALA A 51 20.95 9.92 -24.46
C ALA A 51 19.57 10.59 -24.47
N PHE A 52 19.49 11.84 -24.04
CA PHE A 52 18.24 12.59 -23.96
C PHE A 52 18.08 13.69 -25.00
N ASN A 53 18.83 13.57 -26.11
CA ASN A 53 18.72 14.52 -27.23
C ASN A 53 17.26 14.65 -27.71
N LEU A 54 16.85 15.88 -28.04
CA LEU A 54 15.49 16.23 -28.51
C LEU A 54 14.34 15.81 -27.56
N SER A 55 14.63 15.54 -26.29
CA SER A 55 13.61 15.20 -25.28
C SER A 55 13.36 16.36 -24.32
N LYS A 56 12.24 16.26 -23.58
CA LYS A 56 11.89 17.21 -22.50
C LYS A 56 12.47 16.78 -21.13
N VAL A 57 13.33 15.75 -21.08
CA VAL A 57 13.99 15.31 -19.86
C VAL A 57 15.06 16.32 -19.45
N VAL A 58 15.07 16.74 -18.21
CA VAL A 58 16.04 17.72 -17.70
C VAL A 58 17.03 17.09 -16.73
N PHE A 59 18.26 17.61 -16.70
CA PHE A 59 19.23 17.27 -15.67
C PHE A 59 19.23 18.33 -14.56
N VAL A 60 19.22 17.87 -13.31
CA VAL A 60 19.25 18.74 -12.13
C VAL A 60 20.37 18.29 -11.20
N ARG A 61 21.33 19.18 -10.98
CA ARG A 61 22.32 18.99 -9.92
C ARG A 61 21.74 19.48 -8.59
N ALA A 62 21.50 18.56 -7.67
CA ALA A 62 20.97 18.85 -6.33
C ALA A 62 21.89 18.24 -5.27
N LYS A 63 22.87 19.02 -4.81
CA LYS A 63 23.79 18.61 -3.71
C LYS A 63 22.98 18.31 -2.45
N GLY A 64 23.25 17.17 -1.79
CA GLY A 64 22.50 16.73 -0.63
C GLY A 64 21.07 16.28 -0.93
N ARG A 65 20.79 15.81 -2.16
CA ARG A 65 19.45 15.37 -2.61
C ARG A 65 18.78 14.34 -1.68
N GLN A 66 19.57 13.53 -0.96
CA GLN A 66 19.11 12.55 0.01
C GLN A 66 18.33 13.16 1.19
N SER A 67 18.43 14.46 1.43
CA SER A 67 17.60 15.18 2.41
C SER A 67 16.13 15.25 2.01
N GLY A 68 15.80 15.06 0.73
CA GLY A 68 14.47 15.23 0.16
C GLY A 68 14.02 16.69 0.04
N GLN A 69 14.85 17.65 0.44
CA GLN A 69 14.50 19.08 0.41
C GLN A 69 14.24 19.55 -1.02
N PHE A 70 15.01 19.09 -2.00
CA PHE A 70 14.79 19.35 -3.42
C PHE A 70 13.34 19.08 -3.86
N ILE A 71 12.77 17.92 -3.47
CA ILE A 71 11.39 17.57 -3.82
C ILE A 71 10.40 18.55 -3.19
N LYS A 72 10.60 18.88 -1.91
CA LYS A 72 9.73 19.81 -1.18
C LYS A 72 9.77 21.22 -1.76
N ASP A 73 10.95 21.70 -2.17
CA ASP A 73 11.11 23.01 -2.77
C ASP A 73 10.44 23.10 -4.15
N VAL A 74 10.60 22.06 -4.98
CA VAL A 74 9.93 21.98 -6.29
C VAL A 74 8.41 21.87 -6.12
N ALA A 75 7.95 21.03 -5.17
CA ALA A 75 6.54 20.88 -4.84
C ALA A 75 5.92 22.24 -4.43
N LYS A 76 6.58 22.95 -3.53
CA LYS A 76 6.16 24.29 -3.09
C LYS A 76 6.15 25.31 -4.24
N LYS A 77 7.23 25.35 -5.05
CA LYS A 77 7.36 26.27 -6.19
C LYS A 77 6.23 26.11 -7.21
N HIS A 78 5.79 24.87 -7.45
CA HIS A 78 4.77 24.54 -8.45
C HIS A 78 3.38 24.31 -7.85
N ASN A 79 3.20 24.59 -6.55
CA ASN A 79 1.94 24.34 -5.81
C ASN A 79 1.41 22.91 -6.02
N MET A 80 2.30 21.93 -5.94
CA MET A 80 2.00 20.51 -6.11
C MET A 80 2.23 19.76 -4.79
N PRO A 81 1.38 18.78 -4.44
CA PRO A 81 1.68 17.90 -3.31
C PRO A 81 2.90 17.02 -3.61
N THR A 82 3.70 16.72 -2.60
CA THR A 82 4.87 15.83 -2.74
C THR A 82 4.48 14.41 -3.21
N SER A 83 3.25 13.98 -2.96
CA SER A 83 2.67 12.74 -3.47
C SER A 83 2.45 12.71 -5.00
N ASN A 84 2.66 13.83 -5.68
CA ASN A 84 2.68 13.88 -7.14
C ASN A 84 4.09 13.70 -7.73
N PHE A 85 5.08 13.38 -6.90
CA PHE A 85 6.41 12.99 -7.36
C PHE A 85 6.60 11.49 -7.21
N LEU A 86 7.05 10.85 -8.28
CA LEU A 86 7.52 9.48 -8.28
C LEU A 86 9.05 9.49 -8.29
N CYS A 87 9.68 8.67 -7.48
CA CYS A 87 11.13 8.58 -7.39
C CYS A 87 11.58 7.17 -7.75
N LEU A 88 12.25 7.01 -8.90
CA LEU A 88 12.89 5.76 -9.32
C LEU A 88 14.18 5.57 -8.54
N THR A 89 14.22 4.57 -7.66
CA THR A 89 15.29 4.35 -6.70
C THR A 89 16.17 3.17 -7.09
N ALA A 90 17.47 3.39 -7.19
CA ALA A 90 18.48 2.36 -7.45
C ALA A 90 19.60 2.35 -6.41
N THR A 91 19.70 3.42 -5.59
CA THR A 91 20.71 3.57 -4.54
C THR A 91 20.08 4.02 -3.23
N ASP A 92 20.84 3.98 -2.15
CA ASP A 92 20.40 4.50 -0.84
C ASP A 92 20.09 6.01 -0.89
N GLU A 93 20.87 6.79 -1.66
CA GLU A 93 20.62 8.22 -1.83
C GLU A 93 19.30 8.49 -2.56
N ASP A 94 18.97 7.67 -3.57
CA ASP A 94 17.69 7.79 -4.29
C ASP A 94 16.52 7.49 -3.35
N TYR A 95 16.62 6.38 -2.63
CA TYR A 95 15.64 5.99 -1.63
C TYR A 95 15.46 7.09 -0.58
N MET A 96 16.55 7.60 -0.02
CA MET A 96 16.50 8.67 0.99
C MET A 96 15.92 9.96 0.42
N MET A 97 16.24 10.33 -0.83
CA MET A 97 15.65 11.47 -1.52
C MET A 97 14.12 11.34 -1.59
N GLY A 98 13.64 10.23 -2.11
CA GLY A 98 12.19 10.01 -2.25
C GLY A 98 11.47 9.92 -0.91
N LYS A 99 12.01 9.14 0.05
CA LYS A 99 11.45 8.99 1.39
C LYS A 99 11.37 10.31 2.15
N ASN A 100 12.47 11.03 2.22
CA ASN A 100 12.54 12.30 2.97
C ASN A 100 11.77 13.43 2.26
N GLY A 101 11.68 13.34 0.92
CA GLY A 101 10.88 14.22 0.08
C GLY A 101 9.39 13.86 0.08
N GLN A 102 9.00 12.73 0.68
CA GLN A 102 7.63 12.23 0.72
C GLN A 102 7.04 11.93 -0.68
N ALA A 103 7.87 11.48 -1.60
CA ALA A 103 7.49 11.03 -2.93
C ALA A 103 7.00 9.57 -2.92
N ILE A 104 6.34 9.14 -3.99
CA ILE A 104 6.02 7.73 -4.26
C ILE A 104 7.32 7.02 -4.67
N LEU A 105 7.67 5.93 -4.01
CA LEU A 105 8.89 5.19 -4.29
C LEU A 105 8.64 4.08 -5.32
N ILE A 106 9.46 4.07 -6.37
CA ILE A 106 9.54 3.01 -7.38
C ILE A 106 10.93 2.39 -7.30
N ALA A 107 11.01 1.10 -7.02
CA ALA A 107 12.26 0.37 -6.90
C ALA A 107 12.70 -0.16 -8.27
N ALA A 108 13.89 0.21 -8.74
CA ALA A 108 14.51 -0.34 -9.92
C ALA A 108 14.94 -1.79 -9.65
N GLY A 109 14.19 -2.78 -10.17
CA GLY A 109 14.47 -4.20 -9.97
C GLY A 109 15.81 -4.66 -10.56
N TRP A 110 16.35 -3.92 -11.51
CA TRP A 110 17.67 -4.13 -12.11
C TRP A 110 18.84 -3.56 -11.29
N SER A 111 18.57 -2.84 -10.21
CA SER A 111 19.62 -2.33 -9.32
C SER A 111 20.37 -3.47 -8.61
N ASN A 112 21.66 -3.27 -8.36
CA ASN A 112 22.47 -4.17 -7.52
C ASN A 112 22.29 -3.91 -6.01
N ASN A 113 21.63 -2.82 -5.62
CA ASN A 113 21.38 -2.49 -4.22
C ASN A 113 20.16 -3.25 -3.71
N ALA A 114 20.39 -4.28 -2.88
CA ALA A 114 19.32 -5.14 -2.34
C ALA A 114 18.29 -4.36 -1.52
N LYS A 115 18.73 -3.36 -0.75
CA LYS A 115 17.84 -2.51 0.05
C LYS A 115 16.94 -1.66 -0.85
N ALA A 116 17.50 -0.98 -1.87
CA ALA A 116 16.70 -0.19 -2.80
C ALA A 116 15.64 -1.05 -3.51
N LYS A 117 15.99 -2.27 -3.91
CA LYS A 117 15.04 -3.22 -4.54
C LYS A 117 13.91 -3.69 -3.62
N SER A 118 14.12 -3.72 -2.32
CA SER A 118 13.12 -4.21 -1.36
C SER A 118 12.07 -3.17 -0.95
N LEU A 119 12.24 -1.89 -1.36
CA LEU A 119 11.47 -0.76 -0.87
C LEU A 119 10.68 -0.09 -2.00
N GLY A 120 9.38 0.08 -1.81
CA GLY A 120 8.51 0.70 -2.80
C GLY A 120 7.93 -0.29 -3.83
N ILE A 121 7.35 0.24 -4.90
CA ILE A 121 6.80 -0.55 -6.02
C ILE A 121 7.98 -1.04 -6.85
N GLN A 122 8.20 -2.34 -6.90
CA GLN A 122 9.30 -2.91 -7.68
C GLN A 122 8.91 -3.05 -9.15
N VAL A 123 9.70 -2.48 -10.04
CA VAL A 123 9.57 -2.63 -11.48
C VAL A 123 10.76 -3.40 -12.04
N ALA A 124 10.51 -4.41 -12.87
CA ALA A 124 11.55 -5.28 -13.41
C ALA A 124 12.23 -4.69 -14.66
N ASN A 125 11.54 -3.79 -15.38
CA ASN A 125 11.98 -3.26 -16.66
C ASN A 125 11.30 -1.92 -17.00
N ALA A 126 11.67 -1.35 -18.16
CA ALA A 126 11.14 -0.09 -18.68
C ALA A 126 9.63 -0.10 -18.93
N SER A 127 9.07 -1.23 -19.38
CA SER A 127 7.63 -1.37 -19.63
C SER A 127 6.83 -1.28 -18.34
N GLU A 128 7.26 -1.98 -17.29
CA GLU A 128 6.62 -1.91 -15.97
C GLU A 128 6.76 -0.51 -15.34
N LEU A 129 7.89 0.18 -15.55
CA LEU A 129 8.04 1.56 -15.11
C LEU A 129 6.99 2.49 -15.74
N LYS A 130 6.78 2.35 -17.06
CA LYS A 130 5.75 3.11 -17.78
C LYS A 130 4.35 2.77 -17.27
N GLU A 131 4.05 1.49 -17.09
CA GLU A 131 2.75 1.03 -16.55
C GLU A 131 2.49 1.64 -15.17
N VAL A 132 3.42 1.53 -14.22
CA VAL A 132 3.27 2.10 -12.87
C VAL A 132 3.08 3.62 -12.93
N PHE A 133 3.82 4.31 -13.81
CA PHE A 133 3.65 5.76 -13.99
C PHE A 133 2.26 6.09 -14.52
N GLU A 134 1.79 5.41 -15.56
CA GLU A 134 0.49 5.65 -16.18
C GLU A 134 -0.67 5.31 -15.22
N LEU A 135 -0.57 4.19 -14.50
CA LEU A 135 -1.53 3.83 -13.46
C LEU A 135 -1.62 4.92 -12.39
N THR A 136 -0.49 5.40 -11.89
CA THR A 136 -0.46 6.45 -10.86
C THR A 136 -1.07 7.76 -11.39
N ASN A 137 -0.81 8.10 -12.66
CA ASN A 137 -1.29 9.33 -13.28
C ASN A 137 -2.79 9.31 -13.56
N ASN A 138 -3.32 8.17 -13.97
CA ASN A 138 -4.69 8.04 -14.44
C ASN A 138 -5.65 7.55 -13.36
N TRP A 139 -5.13 6.97 -12.25
CA TRP A 139 -5.97 6.47 -11.18
C TRP A 139 -6.62 7.63 -10.40
N PRO A 140 -7.96 7.68 -10.29
CA PRO A 140 -8.67 8.78 -9.64
C PRO A 140 -8.55 8.80 -8.11
N GLY A 141 -7.91 7.79 -7.50
CA GLY A 141 -7.79 7.67 -6.04
C GLY A 141 -9.03 7.11 -5.36
N SER A 142 -9.92 6.51 -6.11
CA SER A 142 -11.18 5.98 -5.58
C SER A 142 -10.98 4.60 -4.94
N TRP A 143 -11.83 4.32 -3.95
CA TRP A 143 -12.06 2.98 -3.42
C TRP A 143 -13.38 2.47 -3.99
N TRP A 144 -13.44 1.19 -4.37
CA TRP A 144 -14.73 0.61 -4.75
C TRP A 144 -15.72 0.68 -3.57
N PHE A 145 -15.24 0.38 -2.35
CA PHE A 145 -16.05 0.44 -1.14
C PHE A 145 -15.41 1.36 -0.10
N THR A 146 -16.25 2.19 0.53
CA THR A 146 -15.89 3.03 1.66
C THR A 146 -16.95 2.91 2.74
N GLY A 147 -16.57 2.45 3.93
CA GLY A 147 -17.41 2.41 5.11
C GLY A 147 -16.71 3.08 6.28
N ASN A 148 -17.45 3.85 7.08
CA ASN A 148 -16.94 4.47 8.28
C ASN A 148 -17.89 4.18 9.44
N SER A 149 -17.34 3.71 10.54
CA SER A 149 -18.00 3.64 11.83
C SER A 149 -17.44 4.71 12.77
N PRO A 150 -18.03 4.92 13.95
CA PRO A 150 -17.48 5.86 14.92
C PRO A 150 -16.05 5.54 15.38
N SER A 151 -15.66 4.25 15.34
CA SER A 151 -14.40 3.76 15.90
C SER A 151 -13.34 3.38 14.85
N TYR A 152 -13.73 3.09 13.61
CA TYR A 152 -12.79 2.73 12.55
C TYR A 152 -13.37 2.92 11.16
N GLY A 153 -12.49 3.04 10.15
CA GLY A 153 -12.86 3.06 8.74
C GLY A 153 -12.52 1.75 8.02
N VAL A 154 -13.27 1.42 6.96
CA VAL A 154 -12.97 0.31 6.06
C VAL A 154 -12.94 0.79 4.63
N ARG A 155 -11.94 0.34 3.87
CA ARG A 155 -11.76 0.58 2.44
C ARG A 155 -11.61 -0.75 1.74
N ALA A 156 -12.15 -0.86 0.53
CA ALA A 156 -11.84 -1.99 -0.33
C ALA A 156 -11.61 -1.54 -1.76
N LEU A 157 -10.65 -2.20 -2.45
CA LEU A 157 -10.31 -1.86 -3.83
C LEU A 157 -11.34 -2.41 -4.81
N ALA A 158 -11.76 -3.68 -4.63
CA ALA A 158 -12.53 -4.42 -5.62
C ALA A 158 -13.77 -5.07 -5.03
N ASP A 159 -14.82 -5.17 -5.82
CA ASP A 159 -15.94 -6.08 -5.59
C ASP A 159 -15.58 -7.50 -6.05
N LEU A 160 -15.64 -8.43 -5.13
CA LEU A 160 -15.42 -9.86 -5.40
C LEU A 160 -16.73 -10.66 -5.42
N SER A 161 -17.88 -9.99 -5.42
CA SER A 161 -19.18 -10.66 -5.48
C SER A 161 -19.34 -11.38 -6.81
N SER A 162 -19.53 -12.70 -6.77
CA SER A 162 -19.68 -13.55 -7.95
C SER A 162 -21.03 -14.25 -8.02
N TYR A 163 -21.79 -14.30 -6.91
CA TYR A 163 -23.08 -14.95 -6.87
C TYR A 163 -24.13 -14.17 -7.70
N GLY A 164 -24.69 -14.81 -8.72
CA GLY A 164 -25.64 -14.15 -9.62
C GLY A 164 -25.03 -13.13 -10.57
N ALA A 165 -23.70 -13.01 -10.62
CA ALA A 165 -22.99 -12.07 -11.49
C ALA A 165 -22.72 -12.68 -12.88
N GLY A 166 -22.49 -11.81 -13.87
CA GLY A 166 -22.08 -12.24 -15.22
C GLY A 166 -20.68 -12.84 -15.25
N ALA A 167 -20.35 -13.56 -16.32
CA ALA A 167 -19.10 -14.28 -16.49
C ALA A 167 -17.85 -13.39 -16.29
N ASP A 168 -17.88 -12.15 -16.77
CA ASP A 168 -16.76 -11.20 -16.65
C ASP A 168 -16.46 -10.86 -15.20
N GLN A 169 -17.50 -10.59 -14.39
CA GLN A 169 -17.34 -10.32 -12.97
C GLN A 169 -16.83 -11.55 -12.20
N VAL A 170 -17.30 -12.75 -12.56
CA VAL A 170 -16.80 -14.01 -11.96
C VAL A 170 -15.32 -14.20 -12.27
N SER A 171 -14.92 -14.01 -13.54
CA SER A 171 -13.52 -14.10 -13.99
C SER A 171 -12.65 -13.08 -13.27
N PHE A 172 -13.07 -11.82 -13.23
CA PHE A 172 -12.37 -10.74 -12.52
C PHE A 172 -12.18 -11.06 -11.04
N SER A 173 -13.24 -11.47 -10.34
CA SER A 173 -13.19 -11.84 -8.93
C SER A 173 -12.18 -12.95 -8.65
N GLN A 174 -12.13 -13.98 -9.53
CA GLN A 174 -11.15 -15.06 -9.42
C GLN A 174 -9.72 -14.56 -9.65
N LYS A 175 -9.49 -13.72 -10.67
CA LYS A 175 -8.18 -13.15 -10.97
C LYS A 175 -7.66 -12.31 -9.81
N VAL A 176 -8.47 -11.40 -9.27
CA VAL A 176 -8.09 -10.58 -8.12
C VAL A 176 -7.82 -11.45 -6.90
N THR A 177 -8.68 -12.41 -6.60
CA THR A 177 -8.50 -13.32 -5.47
C THR A 177 -7.19 -14.13 -5.59
N ASN A 178 -6.88 -14.63 -6.79
CA ASN A 178 -5.63 -15.36 -7.03
C ASN A 178 -4.41 -14.42 -6.87
N THR A 179 -4.48 -13.20 -7.43
CA THR A 179 -3.40 -12.21 -7.30
C THR A 179 -3.11 -11.89 -5.84
N VAL A 180 -4.14 -11.66 -5.04
CA VAL A 180 -4.01 -11.30 -3.63
C VAL A 180 -3.45 -12.46 -2.79
N LYS A 181 -3.82 -13.71 -3.13
CA LYS A 181 -3.40 -14.90 -2.36
C LYS A 181 -2.08 -15.51 -2.84
N GLN A 182 -1.77 -15.40 -4.11
CA GLN A 182 -0.63 -16.11 -4.72
C GLN A 182 0.45 -15.15 -5.26
N GLY A 183 0.16 -13.84 -5.30
CA GLY A 183 1.03 -12.87 -5.95
C GLY A 183 0.89 -12.88 -7.47
N GLY A 184 1.91 -12.37 -8.14
CA GLY A 184 2.00 -12.31 -9.60
C GLY A 184 2.05 -10.88 -10.13
N GLY A 185 2.18 -10.73 -11.45
CA GLY A 185 2.46 -9.44 -12.11
C GLY A 185 1.46 -8.32 -11.82
N ARG A 186 0.20 -8.68 -11.53
CA ARG A 186 -0.85 -7.69 -11.21
C ARG A 186 -0.82 -7.18 -9.76
N LEU A 187 -0.02 -7.80 -8.87
CA LEU A 187 0.12 -7.33 -7.49
C LEU A 187 0.71 -5.91 -7.44
N ASN A 188 1.63 -5.58 -8.34
CA ASN A 188 2.19 -4.23 -8.46
C ASN A 188 1.15 -3.19 -8.89
N ALA A 189 0.21 -3.55 -9.76
CA ALA A 189 -0.90 -2.68 -10.13
C ALA A 189 -1.79 -2.40 -8.90
N LEU A 190 -2.19 -3.43 -8.13
CA LEU A 190 -2.96 -3.27 -6.89
C LEU A 190 -2.19 -2.42 -5.87
N LEU A 191 -0.89 -2.63 -5.74
CA LEU A 191 -0.02 -1.84 -4.86
C LEU A 191 0.02 -0.35 -5.26
N THR A 192 0.15 -0.09 -6.56
CA THR A 192 0.18 1.26 -7.12
C THR A 192 -1.10 2.02 -6.83
N ILE A 193 -2.25 1.42 -7.15
CA ILE A 193 -3.55 2.08 -6.95
C ILE A 193 -3.91 2.22 -5.47
N THR A 194 -3.56 1.24 -4.61
CA THR A 194 -3.73 1.35 -3.16
C THR A 194 -2.92 2.51 -2.60
N SER A 195 -1.64 2.61 -3.00
CA SER A 195 -0.76 3.72 -2.60
C SER A 195 -1.30 5.07 -3.02
N ARG A 196 -1.78 5.17 -4.27
CA ARG A 196 -2.33 6.40 -4.83
C ARG A 196 -3.62 6.80 -4.13
N SER A 197 -4.54 5.85 -3.89
CA SER A 197 -5.79 6.09 -3.16
C SER A 197 -5.55 6.61 -1.76
N LEU A 198 -4.62 5.99 -1.00
CA LEU A 198 -4.24 6.44 0.33
C LEU A 198 -3.68 7.86 0.31
N LEU A 199 -2.75 8.15 -0.59
CA LEU A 199 -2.09 9.46 -0.66
C LEU A 199 -3.06 10.57 -1.05
N LEU A 200 -4.02 10.31 -1.93
CA LEU A 200 -5.06 11.26 -2.32
C LEU A 200 -6.09 11.46 -1.18
N GLU A 201 -6.49 10.40 -0.50
CA GLU A 201 -7.39 10.48 0.65
C GLU A 201 -6.76 11.29 1.80
N TRP A 202 -5.45 11.15 2.02
CA TRP A 202 -4.76 11.87 3.10
C TRP A 202 -4.44 13.34 2.79
N GLY A 203 -4.57 13.78 1.55
CA GLY A 203 -4.25 15.15 1.15
C GLY A 203 -2.81 15.59 1.43
N GLY A 204 -1.92 14.64 1.71
CA GLY A 204 -0.50 14.90 2.01
C GLY A 204 -0.15 15.17 3.47
N GLU A 205 -1.11 15.21 4.39
CA GLU A 205 -0.90 15.65 5.78
C GLU A 205 -0.54 14.52 6.77
N LYS A 206 -0.93 13.29 6.49
CA LYS A 206 -0.68 12.15 7.39
C LYS A 206 0.81 11.84 7.52
N LYS A 207 1.28 11.71 8.77
CA LYS A 207 2.67 11.36 9.11
C LYS A 207 2.69 10.28 10.19
N GLY A 208 3.69 9.39 10.12
CA GLY A 208 3.90 8.40 11.18
C GLY A 208 2.81 7.35 11.28
N VAL A 209 2.13 7.04 10.17
CA VAL A 209 1.11 6.01 10.09
C VAL A 209 1.76 4.64 10.30
N PHE A 210 1.14 3.81 11.13
CA PHE A 210 1.60 2.45 11.40
C PHE A 210 0.85 1.46 10.52
N PHE A 211 1.55 0.51 9.92
CA PHE A 211 0.92 -0.50 9.06
C PHE A 211 1.06 -1.89 9.68
N GLY A 212 -0.01 -2.68 9.60
CA GLY A 212 -0.04 -4.07 10.00
C GLY A 212 -0.87 -4.92 9.05
N VAL A 213 -0.69 -6.23 9.14
CA VAL A 213 -1.48 -7.23 8.42
C VAL A 213 -2.41 -7.91 9.41
N TYR A 214 -3.67 -8.16 9.02
CA TYR A 214 -4.53 -9.02 9.79
C TYR A 214 -4.09 -10.47 9.63
N PRO A 215 -3.84 -11.23 10.71
CA PRO A 215 -3.20 -12.53 10.60
C PRO A 215 -4.13 -13.60 10.03
N SER A 216 -3.54 -14.56 9.33
CA SER A 216 -4.20 -15.79 8.87
C SER A 216 -4.94 -16.51 10.01
N SER A 217 -5.98 -17.28 9.69
CA SER A 217 -6.67 -18.15 10.66
C SER A 217 -5.80 -19.29 11.19
N ASP A 218 -4.69 -19.59 10.52
CA ASP A 218 -3.74 -20.66 10.84
C ASP A 218 -2.47 -20.03 11.44
N PRO A 219 -2.16 -20.32 12.72
CA PRO A 219 -0.98 -19.73 13.39
C PRO A 219 0.35 -20.22 12.81
N THR A 220 0.37 -21.34 12.08
CA THR A 220 1.58 -21.85 11.42
C THR A 220 1.90 -21.08 10.14
N LYS A 221 0.91 -20.39 9.56
CA LYS A 221 1.07 -19.47 8.44
C LYS A 221 1.32 -18.07 8.96
N PHE A 222 2.40 -17.93 9.68
CA PHE A 222 2.75 -16.73 10.42
C PHE A 222 2.95 -15.49 9.52
N ASN A 223 3.27 -15.70 8.26
CA ASN A 223 3.32 -14.69 7.23
C ASN A 223 2.68 -15.27 5.97
N ASP A 224 1.51 -14.78 5.60
CA ASP A 224 1.15 -14.81 4.20
C ASP A 224 2.21 -13.94 3.51
N GLU A 225 3.18 -14.58 2.87
CA GLU A 225 4.34 -13.89 2.30
C GLU A 225 3.90 -12.81 1.31
N VAL A 226 2.81 -13.05 0.58
CA VAL A 226 2.25 -12.11 -0.40
C VAL A 226 1.70 -10.86 0.28
N LEU A 227 0.83 -11.01 1.27
CA LEU A 227 0.18 -9.87 1.93
C LEU A 227 1.16 -9.10 2.82
N THR A 228 2.09 -9.80 3.44
CA THR A 228 3.16 -9.20 4.25
C THR A 228 4.12 -8.39 3.37
N ASP A 229 4.55 -8.92 2.22
CA ASP A 229 5.37 -8.19 1.26
C ASP A 229 4.61 -7.00 0.66
N PHE A 230 3.35 -7.20 0.28
CA PHE A 230 2.47 -6.12 -0.19
C PHE A 230 2.40 -4.98 0.84
N THR A 231 2.16 -5.29 2.11
CA THR A 231 2.05 -4.28 3.17
C THR A 231 3.38 -3.57 3.43
N HIS A 232 4.49 -4.32 3.42
CA HIS A 232 5.83 -3.74 3.53
C HIS A 232 6.14 -2.78 2.38
N ARG A 233 5.81 -3.16 1.14
CA ARG A 233 5.99 -2.31 -0.03
C ARG A 233 5.04 -1.12 -0.01
N LEU A 234 3.77 -1.31 0.36
CA LEU A 234 2.79 -0.23 0.46
C LEU A 234 3.28 0.87 1.41
N ARG A 235 3.67 0.51 2.63
CA ARG A 235 4.16 1.48 3.61
C ARG A 235 5.40 2.24 3.14
N THR A 236 6.32 1.55 2.46
CA THR A 236 7.53 2.19 1.94
C THR A 236 7.23 3.05 0.72
N THR A 237 6.30 2.62 -0.14
CA THR A 237 5.84 3.39 -1.31
C THR A 237 5.26 4.73 -0.92
N VAL A 238 4.39 4.78 0.08
CA VAL A 238 3.75 6.03 0.50
C VAL A 238 4.67 6.96 1.28
N SER A 239 5.86 6.53 1.65
CA SER A 239 6.93 7.34 2.27
C SER A 239 6.54 8.15 3.52
N ARG A 240 5.48 7.73 4.22
CA ARG A 240 4.91 8.46 5.36
C ARG A 240 5.10 7.75 6.70
N VAL A 241 5.86 6.69 6.74
CA VAL A 241 5.83 5.69 7.81
C VAL A 241 7.08 5.67 8.65
N ARG A 242 6.88 5.52 9.96
CA ARG A 242 7.88 4.97 10.90
C ARG A 242 7.43 3.55 11.27
N TYR A 243 8.23 2.55 10.92
CA TYR A 243 8.32 1.18 11.41
C TYR A 243 7.06 0.30 11.59
N ALA A 244 7.04 -0.80 10.91
CA ALA A 244 6.83 -2.14 11.40
C ALA A 244 7.95 -2.99 10.80
N ASP A 245 8.65 -3.78 11.56
CA ASP A 245 9.62 -4.72 11.01
C ASP A 245 8.85 -5.79 10.22
N ARG A 246 9.38 -6.20 9.07
CA ARG A 246 8.75 -7.26 8.26
C ARG A 246 8.76 -8.60 8.99
N SER A 247 9.75 -8.84 9.83
CA SER A 247 9.93 -10.06 10.62
C SER A 247 9.08 -10.11 11.88
N GLU A 248 8.51 -8.97 12.32
CA GLU A 248 7.74 -8.89 13.55
C GLU A 248 6.29 -8.44 13.23
N PRO A 249 5.32 -9.37 13.16
CA PRO A 249 3.92 -9.02 12.86
C PRO A 249 3.31 -8.20 14.00
N LEU A 250 2.38 -7.31 13.63
CA LEU A 250 1.64 -6.48 14.58
C LEU A 250 0.70 -7.31 15.47
N PHE A 251 0.05 -8.32 14.86
CA PHE A 251 -0.82 -9.25 15.55
C PHE A 251 -0.17 -10.64 15.60
N ILE A 252 -0.28 -11.29 16.73
CA ILE A 252 0.12 -12.69 16.93
C ILE A 252 -1.15 -13.52 17.05
N ARG A 253 -1.32 -14.50 16.16
CA ARG A 253 -2.31 -15.55 16.30
C ARG A 253 -1.68 -16.71 17.04
N HIS A 254 -2.06 -16.89 18.31
CA HIS A 254 -1.48 -17.92 19.15
C HIS A 254 -2.23 -19.27 19.09
N THR A 255 -3.47 -19.25 18.56
CA THR A 255 -4.32 -20.45 18.41
C THR A 255 -5.06 -20.35 17.07
N ALA A 256 -5.26 -21.48 16.40
CA ALA A 256 -6.01 -21.51 15.15
C ALA A 256 -7.48 -21.06 15.36
N SER A 257 -7.96 -20.22 14.45
CA SER A 257 -9.38 -19.85 14.41
C SER A 257 -10.11 -20.62 13.31
N PRO A 258 -11.42 -20.88 13.45
CA PRO A 258 -12.20 -21.54 12.40
C PRO A 258 -12.11 -20.78 11.07
N LYS A 259 -11.90 -21.49 9.96
CA LYS A 259 -11.97 -20.92 8.62
C LYS A 259 -13.41 -20.54 8.30
N ARG A 260 -13.65 -19.28 8.04
CA ARG A 260 -14.98 -18.73 7.70
C ARG A 260 -15.28 -18.75 6.19
N SER A 261 -14.28 -19.02 5.36
CA SER A 261 -14.44 -19.25 3.94
C SER A 261 -14.95 -20.67 3.70
N LYS A 262 -15.93 -20.86 2.81
CA LYS A 262 -16.50 -22.17 2.39
C LYS A 262 -17.61 -22.79 3.24
N GLY A 263 -18.40 -22.00 4.00
CA GLY A 263 -19.62 -22.54 4.62
C GLY A 263 -19.44 -23.58 5.73
N GLN A 264 -18.21 -23.78 6.20
CA GLN A 264 -17.91 -24.77 7.23
C GLN A 264 -18.10 -24.21 8.65
N GLY A 265 -19.30 -23.75 8.95
CA GLY A 265 -19.75 -23.61 10.33
C GLY A 265 -19.35 -22.31 11.04
N GLY A 266 -20.28 -21.86 11.86
CA GLY A 266 -20.12 -20.74 12.78
C GLY A 266 -20.77 -19.45 12.29
N ASP A 267 -21.26 -18.68 13.23
CA ASP A 267 -21.76 -17.34 13.02
C ASP A 267 -20.61 -16.45 12.50
N ARG A 268 -20.77 -15.92 11.29
CA ARG A 268 -19.78 -15.02 10.67
C ARG A 268 -19.73 -13.66 11.34
N THR A 269 -20.69 -13.37 12.23
CA THR A 269 -20.81 -12.12 12.96
C THR A 269 -20.30 -12.23 14.40
N ASP A 270 -20.14 -13.44 14.95
CA ASP A 270 -19.57 -13.66 16.27
C ASP A 270 -18.05 -13.38 16.31
N PRO A 271 -17.58 -12.40 17.10
CA PRO A 271 -16.16 -12.05 17.20
C PRO A 271 -15.35 -13.02 18.07
N THR A 272 -16.00 -13.87 18.88
CA THR A 272 -15.37 -14.65 19.95
C THR A 272 -14.14 -15.42 19.47
N SER A 273 -14.29 -16.19 18.39
CA SER A 273 -13.20 -17.01 17.85
C SER A 273 -12.04 -16.20 17.30
N GLN A 274 -12.26 -14.93 16.93
CA GLN A 274 -11.19 -14.04 16.48
C GLN A 274 -10.50 -13.37 17.68
N VAL A 275 -11.27 -12.84 18.62
CA VAL A 275 -10.74 -12.15 19.81
C VAL A 275 -9.91 -13.10 20.67
N THR A 276 -10.42 -14.29 20.95
CA THR A 276 -9.75 -15.25 21.86
C THR A 276 -8.54 -15.97 21.27
N THR A 277 -8.22 -15.73 20.01
CA THR A 277 -7.10 -16.40 19.34
C THR A 277 -5.99 -15.43 18.90
N LEU A 278 -6.15 -14.15 19.23
CA LEU A 278 -5.23 -13.08 18.87
C LEU A 278 -4.73 -12.32 20.09
N HIS A 279 -3.59 -11.70 19.94
CA HIS A 279 -3.14 -10.55 20.74
C HIS A 279 -2.21 -9.67 19.90
N LEU A 280 -1.98 -8.44 20.35
CA LEU A 280 -0.96 -7.58 19.77
C LEU A 280 0.44 -8.05 20.17
N ASN A 281 1.41 -7.86 19.30
CA ASN A 281 2.80 -8.15 19.61
C ASN A 281 3.32 -7.14 20.64
N PRO A 282 3.83 -7.62 21.82
CA PRO A 282 4.31 -6.76 22.89
C PRO A 282 5.43 -5.79 22.47
N SER A 283 6.24 -6.15 21.45
CA SER A 283 7.28 -5.28 20.90
C SER A 283 6.77 -3.92 20.43
N TYR A 284 5.45 -3.80 20.13
CA TYR A 284 4.84 -2.57 19.64
C TYR A 284 4.08 -1.77 20.71
N ALA A 285 4.06 -2.18 21.96
CA ALA A 285 3.26 -1.56 23.03
C ALA A 285 3.48 -0.04 23.14
N GLN A 286 4.72 0.42 23.00
CA GLN A 286 5.04 1.85 23.03
C GLN A 286 4.86 2.53 21.65
N SER A 287 5.00 1.77 20.57
CA SER A 287 5.03 2.32 19.21
C SER A 287 3.65 2.64 18.65
N ILE A 288 2.60 1.95 19.12
CA ILE A 288 1.21 2.08 18.64
C ILE A 288 0.50 3.27 19.28
N ARG A 289 0.83 3.61 20.51
CA ARG A 289 0.12 4.63 21.27
C ARG A 289 0.09 5.99 20.55
N GLY A 290 -1.10 6.53 20.37
CA GLY A 290 -1.32 7.80 19.67
C GLY A 290 -1.04 7.77 18.17
N LYS A 291 -0.97 6.58 17.55
CA LYS A 291 -0.74 6.46 16.09
C LYS A 291 -2.03 6.18 15.33
N ASP A 292 -2.07 6.67 14.10
CA ASP A 292 -2.99 6.19 13.10
C ASP A 292 -2.48 4.82 12.59
N VAL A 293 -3.34 3.82 12.55
CA VAL A 293 -2.97 2.45 12.16
C VAL A 293 -3.76 2.02 10.93
N ILE A 294 -3.06 1.49 9.94
CA ILE A 294 -3.65 0.84 8.76
C ILE A 294 -3.50 -0.67 8.91
N ILE A 295 -4.60 -1.39 8.80
CA ILE A 295 -4.62 -2.86 8.79
C ILE A 295 -4.99 -3.34 7.40
N ILE A 296 -4.11 -4.16 6.80
CA ILE A 296 -4.33 -4.77 5.50
C ILE A 296 -4.87 -6.19 5.68
N ASP A 297 -5.91 -6.52 4.92
CA ASP A 297 -6.46 -7.88 4.83
C ASP A 297 -6.63 -8.27 3.35
N ASP A 298 -6.62 -9.55 3.03
CA ASP A 298 -6.81 -10.02 1.66
C ASP A 298 -8.24 -9.71 1.18
N CYS A 299 -9.22 -10.22 1.88
CA CYS A 299 -10.63 -10.10 1.54
C CYS A 299 -11.51 -9.97 2.78
N THR A 300 -12.58 -9.19 2.66
CA THR A 300 -13.57 -9.08 3.72
C THR A 300 -15.00 -9.24 3.21
N THR A 301 -15.91 -9.69 4.06
CA THR A 301 -17.36 -9.72 3.79
C THR A 301 -18.06 -8.65 4.64
N TYR A 302 -18.12 -8.86 5.94
CA TYR A 302 -18.81 -7.97 6.88
C TYR A 302 -17.86 -7.07 7.68
N GLY A 303 -16.54 -7.22 7.55
CA GLY A 303 -15.56 -6.40 8.24
C GLY A 303 -15.23 -6.83 9.66
N LEU A 304 -15.58 -8.05 10.07
CA LEU A 304 -15.34 -8.53 11.44
C LEU A 304 -13.86 -8.50 11.83
N SER A 305 -12.94 -8.90 10.93
CA SER A 305 -11.49 -8.80 11.18
C SER A 305 -11.07 -7.38 11.52
N PHE A 306 -11.64 -6.39 10.85
CA PHE A 306 -11.36 -4.98 11.13
C PHE A 306 -11.97 -4.50 12.46
N GLY A 307 -13.18 -4.96 12.81
CA GLY A 307 -13.77 -4.68 14.11
C GLY A 307 -12.95 -5.22 15.26
N VAL A 308 -12.47 -6.47 15.13
CA VAL A 308 -11.58 -7.09 16.11
C VAL A 308 -10.23 -6.33 16.17
N ALA A 309 -9.61 -6.05 15.04
CA ALA A 309 -8.37 -5.28 15.01
C ALA A 309 -8.53 -3.90 15.67
N ALA A 310 -9.65 -3.21 15.42
CA ALA A 310 -9.96 -1.92 16.02
C ALA A 310 -10.06 -1.99 17.55
N ALA A 311 -10.67 -3.05 18.10
CA ALA A 311 -10.78 -3.25 19.54
C ALA A 311 -9.40 -3.39 20.20
N PHE A 312 -8.52 -4.23 19.66
CA PHE A 312 -7.16 -4.41 20.17
C PHE A 312 -6.34 -3.13 20.08
N LEU A 313 -6.42 -2.43 18.95
CA LEU A 313 -5.67 -1.19 18.73
C LEU A 313 -6.19 -0.04 19.61
N ALA A 314 -7.50 0.07 19.82
CA ALA A 314 -8.07 1.04 20.73
C ALA A 314 -7.63 0.77 22.19
N ALA A 315 -7.66 -0.49 22.64
CA ALA A 315 -7.17 -0.88 23.96
C ALA A 315 -5.66 -0.58 24.14
N ALA A 316 -4.87 -0.69 23.06
CA ALA A 316 -3.44 -0.31 23.03
C ALA A 316 -3.21 1.20 22.96
N GLY A 317 -4.26 2.02 22.83
CA GLY A 317 -4.17 3.48 22.77
C GLY A 317 -3.82 4.04 21.39
N ALA A 318 -4.10 3.33 20.30
CA ALA A 318 -4.02 3.89 18.94
C ALA A 318 -5.00 5.07 18.78
N SER A 319 -4.62 6.05 17.98
CA SER A 319 -5.44 7.25 17.72
C SER A 319 -6.60 6.98 16.76
N SER A 320 -6.35 6.16 15.76
CA SER A 320 -7.36 5.76 14.77
C SER A 320 -6.96 4.44 14.09
N MET A 321 -7.94 3.77 13.48
CA MET A 321 -7.71 2.58 12.67
C MET A 321 -8.47 2.67 11.34
N THR A 322 -7.80 2.30 10.25
CA THR A 322 -8.44 2.07 8.95
C THR A 322 -8.06 0.69 8.44
N GLY A 323 -9.07 -0.14 8.18
CA GLY A 323 -8.91 -1.42 7.50
C GLY A 323 -8.92 -1.24 5.98
N ILE A 324 -7.99 -1.89 5.29
CA ILE A 324 -7.97 -1.95 3.83
C ILE A 324 -8.05 -3.42 3.42
N ALA A 325 -9.11 -3.78 2.74
CA ALA A 325 -9.22 -5.06 2.05
C ALA A 325 -8.88 -4.89 0.57
N LEU A 326 -8.08 -5.79 0.02
CA LEU A 326 -7.81 -5.78 -1.42
C LEU A 326 -9.05 -6.21 -2.20
N GLY A 327 -9.93 -7.00 -1.58
CA GLY A 327 -11.24 -7.32 -2.12
C GLY A 327 -12.33 -7.38 -1.05
N LYS A 328 -13.59 -7.18 -1.46
CA LYS A 328 -14.74 -7.27 -0.56
C LYS A 328 -15.92 -7.94 -1.26
N PHE A 329 -16.63 -8.79 -0.52
CA PHE A 329 -17.85 -9.44 -0.97
C PHE A 329 -19.07 -8.63 -0.54
N GLY A 330 -19.76 -8.01 -1.50
CA GLY A 330 -20.96 -7.21 -1.29
C GLY A 330 -20.72 -5.85 -0.61
N SER A 331 -21.76 -5.01 -0.59
CA SER A 331 -21.72 -3.63 -0.13
C SER A 331 -22.01 -3.45 1.37
N ARG A 332 -22.42 -4.53 2.08
CA ARG A 332 -22.76 -4.46 3.50
C ARG A 332 -21.49 -4.45 4.35
N LEU A 333 -21.44 -3.55 5.31
CA LEU A 333 -20.46 -3.53 6.41
C LEU A 333 -21.20 -3.68 7.73
N GLU A 334 -20.64 -4.42 8.66
CA GLU A 334 -21.11 -4.51 10.05
C GLU A 334 -20.16 -3.69 10.93
N HIS A 335 -20.72 -2.92 11.84
CA HIS A 335 -19.97 -2.25 12.89
C HIS A 335 -19.91 -3.16 14.12
N TYR A 336 -18.72 -3.41 14.61
CA TYR A 336 -18.45 -4.16 15.83
C TYR A 336 -17.80 -3.24 16.84
N HIS A 337 -18.56 -2.84 17.86
CA HIS A 337 -18.04 -2.15 19.02
C HIS A 337 -17.68 -3.19 20.08
N ILE A 338 -16.40 -3.54 20.15
CA ILE A 338 -15.85 -4.54 21.08
C ILE A 338 -14.96 -3.80 22.07
N THR A 339 -15.18 -4.01 23.36
CA THR A 339 -14.32 -3.51 24.43
C THR A 339 -13.51 -4.67 25.02
N LEU A 340 -12.19 -4.52 25.07
CA LEU A 340 -11.31 -5.43 25.80
C LEU A 340 -11.13 -4.97 27.22
N ASN A 341 -11.31 -5.90 28.19
CA ASN A 341 -11.19 -5.66 29.62
C ASN A 341 -9.87 -6.24 30.18
N SER A 342 -8.94 -6.62 29.30
CA SER A 342 -7.64 -7.18 29.62
C SER A 342 -6.53 -6.53 28.78
N ASP A 343 -5.29 -6.91 29.07
CA ASP A 343 -4.13 -6.42 28.30
C ASP A 343 -4.21 -6.89 26.83
N PRO A 344 -4.25 -5.96 25.83
CA PRO A 344 -4.31 -6.32 24.43
C PRO A 344 -3.02 -7.00 23.90
N PHE A 345 -1.94 -6.99 24.67
CA PHE A 345 -0.66 -7.62 24.36
C PHE A 345 -0.49 -9.03 24.94
N ALA A 346 -1.54 -9.57 25.56
CA ALA A 346 -1.60 -10.93 26.08
C ALA A 346 -2.82 -11.67 25.51
N PRO A 347 -2.82 -13.02 25.49
CA PRO A 347 -3.99 -13.80 25.08
C PRO A 347 -5.25 -13.43 25.85
N VAL A 348 -6.34 -13.15 25.14
CA VAL A 348 -7.63 -12.70 25.68
C VAL A 348 -8.56 -13.90 25.83
N LYS A 349 -9.24 -14.01 26.98
CA LYS A 349 -10.27 -15.03 27.22
C LYS A 349 -11.65 -14.52 26.80
N ALA A 350 -12.62 -15.42 26.65
CA ALA A 350 -14.00 -15.05 26.32
C ALA A 350 -14.67 -14.15 27.38
N SER A 351 -14.25 -14.23 28.64
CA SER A 351 -14.70 -13.35 29.74
C SER A 351 -14.10 -11.95 29.72
N ASP A 352 -13.04 -11.74 28.93
CA ASP A 352 -12.18 -10.56 29.01
C ASP A 352 -12.53 -9.53 27.92
N PHE A 353 -13.62 -9.74 27.20
CA PHE A 353 -14.13 -8.76 26.25
C PHE A 353 -15.67 -8.71 26.26
N THR A 354 -16.19 -7.62 25.74
CA THR A 354 -17.64 -7.42 25.59
C THR A 354 -17.93 -6.90 24.19
N LEU A 355 -18.83 -7.56 23.47
CA LEU A 355 -19.46 -7.00 22.28
C LEU A 355 -20.55 -6.02 22.72
N VAL A 356 -20.21 -4.73 22.73
CA VAL A 356 -21.09 -3.67 23.22
C VAL A 356 -22.21 -3.39 22.21
N GLU A 357 -21.86 -3.39 20.92
CA GLU A 357 -22.79 -3.08 19.84
C GLU A 357 -22.41 -3.86 18.59
N HIS A 358 -23.42 -4.34 17.88
CA HIS A 358 -23.30 -4.92 16.56
C HIS A 358 -24.43 -4.38 15.70
N THR A 359 -24.08 -3.54 14.71
CA THR A 359 -25.04 -2.87 13.83
C THR A 359 -24.60 -2.96 12.36
N SER A 360 -25.59 -2.95 11.46
CA SER A 360 -25.30 -2.93 10.03
C SER A 360 -25.03 -1.50 9.58
N LEU A 361 -23.89 -1.30 8.91
CA LEU A 361 -23.51 -0.03 8.31
C LEU A 361 -23.51 -0.16 6.79
N PRO A 362 -24.40 0.53 6.05
CA PRO A 362 -24.29 0.58 4.61
C PRO A 362 -23.04 1.35 4.22
N GLY A 363 -22.21 0.72 3.40
CA GLY A 363 -21.06 1.40 2.79
C GLY A 363 -21.45 2.16 1.53
N LYS A 364 -20.57 3.05 1.11
CA LYS A 364 -20.65 3.72 -0.21
C LYS A 364 -19.83 2.92 -1.20
N THR A 365 -20.41 2.59 -2.35
CA THR A 365 -19.73 1.92 -3.46
C THR A 365 -19.55 2.87 -4.63
N ALA A 366 -18.41 2.74 -5.32
CA ALA A 366 -18.07 3.53 -6.50
C ALA A 366 -17.88 2.60 -7.71
N VAL A 367 -18.92 2.50 -8.55
CA VAL A 367 -18.90 1.66 -9.76
C VAL A 367 -17.76 2.05 -10.71
N GLY A 368 -17.45 3.35 -10.82
CA GLY A 368 -16.34 3.82 -11.65
C GLY A 368 -14.96 3.29 -11.22
N ALA A 369 -14.74 3.08 -9.91
CA ALA A 369 -13.51 2.46 -9.43
C ALA A 369 -13.45 0.98 -9.82
N GLN A 370 -14.56 0.26 -9.73
CA GLN A 370 -14.65 -1.13 -10.17
C GLN A 370 -14.39 -1.28 -11.67
N ASN A 371 -14.98 -0.43 -12.49
CA ASN A 371 -14.78 -0.45 -13.95
C ASN A 371 -13.31 -0.18 -14.32
N ALA A 372 -12.68 0.81 -13.69
CA ALA A 372 -11.27 1.09 -13.90
C ALA A 372 -10.37 -0.11 -13.51
N LEU A 373 -10.73 -0.84 -12.44
CA LEU A 373 -10.02 -2.06 -12.06
C LEU A 373 -10.19 -3.22 -13.05
N HIS A 374 -11.35 -3.37 -13.67
CA HIS A 374 -11.56 -4.37 -14.73
C HIS A 374 -10.63 -4.16 -15.91
N GLU A 375 -10.35 -2.90 -16.28
CA GLU A 375 -9.40 -2.55 -17.34
C GLU A 375 -7.94 -2.88 -16.95
N LEU A 376 -7.60 -2.77 -15.66
CA LEU A 376 -6.25 -2.97 -15.13
C LEU A 376 -5.91 -4.44 -14.84
N VAL A 377 -6.91 -5.26 -14.58
CA VAL A 377 -6.79 -6.70 -14.28
C VAL A 377 -7.62 -7.48 -15.31
N PRO A 378 -7.26 -7.43 -16.60
CA PRO A 378 -8.02 -8.03 -17.69
C PRO A 378 -8.04 -9.57 -17.64
#